data_013180009fb9e50ce375289718ff376a
#
_entry.id   013180009fb9e50ce375289718ff376a
#
_cell.length_a   1.000
_cell.length_b   1.000
_cell.length_c   1.000
_cell.angle_alpha   90.00
_cell.angle_beta   90.00
_cell.angle_gamma   90.00
#
_symmetry.space_group_name_H-M   'P 1'
#
loop_
_entity.id
_entity.type
_entity.pdbx_description
1 polymer ?
#
loop_
_entity_poly.entity_id
_entity_poly.type
_entity_poly.pdbx_seq_one_letter_code
_entity_poly.pdbx_strand_id
1 'polypeptide(L)'
;MGLEISTIAAIVSAVISSVSLAISLTAKQPSMDQQDYGVGINRRGQDNPILIPFGDCLVPCAQVYNNVNNYNTNYLAQLFCIGLGEVKSINQIYINAVPYFNNTLPQTIGWHTYKTSANFPNVSLGLKKGLPTESAMFNQIIQNSDGEVSANFRADGIASLSLLVERWVSTGGDNEIRFINPKNKVEALVSGIAVIDPRTDPNCLGRDDKSKRVWGSSYTNPACCILTYLLDPYFGMGLQVEDVDITSFILLANYADNKQLKFNGFVNQDSTFGEILKDFADSFDGDIYLESGLVKVRPIDVTASLVHLNETNRKTMQTLSLLST
;
A
#
# COMPACT_ATOMS: atom_id res chain seq x y z
N MET A 1 3.23 -15.72 23.26
CA MET A 1 2.63 -17.05 23.02
C MET A 1 2.53 -17.18 21.52
N GLY A 2 3.46 -17.92 20.91
CA GLY A 2 3.43 -18.16 19.46
C GLY A 2 2.25 -19.09 19.13
N LEU A 3 1.51 -18.75 18.10
CA LEU A 3 0.55 -19.67 17.50
C LEU A 3 1.32 -20.90 17.01
N GLU A 4 0.87 -22.09 17.39
CA GLU A 4 1.52 -23.33 16.96
C GLU A 4 1.51 -23.43 15.42
N ILE A 5 2.60 -23.95 14.85
CA ILE A 5 2.80 -24.16 13.40
C ILE A 5 1.61 -24.87 12.75
N SER A 6 0.95 -25.77 13.49
CA SER A 6 -0.28 -26.44 13.06
C SER A 6 -1.45 -25.49 12.82
N THR A 7 -1.55 -24.40 13.58
CA THR A 7 -2.63 -23.40 13.44
C THR A 7 -2.36 -22.49 12.24
N ILE A 8 -1.10 -22.13 12.00
CA ILE A 8 -0.71 -21.35 10.82
C ILE A 8 -0.86 -22.18 9.56
N ALA A 9 -0.45 -23.44 9.56
CA ALA A 9 -0.65 -24.37 8.46
C ALA A 9 -2.14 -24.59 8.16
N ALA A 10 -3.00 -24.65 9.18
CA ALA A 10 -4.44 -24.77 9.01
C ALA A 10 -5.05 -23.50 8.41
N ILE A 11 -4.57 -22.32 8.81
CA ILE A 11 -5.03 -21.04 8.25
C ILE A 11 -4.58 -20.88 6.81
N VAL A 12 -3.32 -21.17 6.51
CA VAL A 12 -2.78 -21.05 5.14
C VAL A 12 -3.36 -22.13 4.21
N SER A 13 -3.53 -23.38 4.66
CA SER A 13 -4.19 -24.42 3.87
C SER A 13 -5.69 -24.19 3.69
N ALA A 14 -6.37 -23.57 4.68
CA ALA A 14 -7.75 -23.11 4.54
C ALA A 14 -7.88 -22.00 3.48
N VAL A 15 -6.90 -21.10 3.42
CA VAL A 15 -6.87 -20.00 2.43
C VAL A 15 -6.57 -20.55 1.02
N ILE A 16 -5.66 -21.50 0.87
CA ILE A 16 -5.20 -22.00 -0.43
C ILE A 16 -6.10 -23.10 -0.99
N SER A 17 -6.61 -24.03 -0.17
CA SER A 17 -7.49 -25.11 -0.64
C SER A 17 -8.97 -24.77 -0.69
N SER A 18 -9.39 -23.63 -0.16
CA SER A 18 -10.79 -23.22 -0.05
C SER A 18 -11.16 -21.92 -0.76
N VAL A 19 -10.37 -21.51 -1.76
CA VAL A 19 -10.75 -20.34 -2.60
C VAL A 19 -12.14 -20.52 -3.22
N SER A 20 -12.67 -21.74 -3.28
CA SER A 20 -14.05 -22.01 -3.72
C SER A 20 -15.07 -22.24 -2.58
N LEU A 21 -14.65 -22.51 -1.34
CA LEU A 21 -15.60 -22.82 -0.25
C LEU A 21 -15.60 -21.84 0.92
N ALA A 22 -14.52 -21.09 1.17
CA ALA A 22 -14.45 -20.16 2.30
C ALA A 22 -15.07 -18.78 2.04
N ILE A 23 -15.40 -18.44 0.78
CA ILE A 23 -16.15 -17.23 0.42
C ILE A 23 -17.57 -17.23 1.05
N SER A 24 -18.10 -18.39 1.43
CA SER A 24 -19.45 -18.49 1.99
C SER A 24 -19.53 -18.49 3.53
N LEU A 25 -18.42 -18.62 4.27
CA LEU A 25 -18.45 -18.78 5.73
C LEU A 25 -17.88 -17.61 6.52
N THR A 26 -17.23 -16.65 5.87
CA THR A 26 -16.80 -15.39 6.50
C THR A 26 -17.28 -14.17 5.73
N ALA A 27 -18.40 -14.29 5.00
CA ALA A 27 -19.12 -13.13 4.52
C ALA A 27 -19.60 -12.35 5.74
N LYS A 28 -18.76 -11.41 6.23
CA LYS A 28 -19.25 -10.25 6.94
C LYS A 28 -20.39 -9.74 6.05
N GLN A 29 -21.63 -9.81 6.55
CA GLN A 29 -22.75 -9.19 5.82
C GLN A 29 -22.26 -7.82 5.39
N PRO A 30 -22.39 -7.46 4.09
CA PRO A 30 -22.10 -6.10 3.70
C PRO A 30 -22.98 -5.23 4.57
N SER A 31 -22.38 -4.42 5.43
CA SER A 31 -23.09 -3.32 6.02
C SER A 31 -23.61 -2.53 4.84
N MET A 32 -24.94 -2.43 4.73
CA MET A 32 -25.61 -1.58 3.74
C MET A 32 -25.32 -0.13 4.11
N ASP A 33 -24.06 0.29 3.96
CA ASP A 33 -23.65 1.66 4.11
C ASP A 33 -22.99 2.13 2.84
N GLN A 34 -23.77 2.95 2.16
CA GLN A 34 -23.39 3.85 1.08
C GLN A 34 -22.98 3.18 -0.24
N GLN A 35 -23.99 3.00 -1.09
CA GLN A 35 -23.76 3.08 -2.53
C GLN A 35 -22.96 4.36 -2.81
N ASP A 36 -21.71 4.16 -3.17
CA ASP A 36 -20.77 5.21 -3.54
C ASP A 36 -21.22 5.78 -4.89
N TYR A 37 -22.07 6.81 -4.85
CA TYR A 37 -22.44 7.58 -6.03
C TYR A 37 -21.25 8.46 -6.47
N GLY A 38 -20.13 7.84 -6.88
CA GLY A 38 -19.10 8.48 -7.69
C GLY A 38 -18.40 9.73 -7.14
N VAL A 39 -18.68 10.16 -5.92
CA VAL A 39 -17.97 11.25 -5.24
C VAL A 39 -17.03 10.60 -4.23
N GLY A 40 -15.80 10.34 -4.66
CA GLY A 40 -14.76 9.83 -3.79
C GLY A 40 -14.51 10.82 -2.63
N ILE A 41 -15.09 10.54 -1.47
CA ILE A 41 -14.83 11.27 -0.23
C ILE A 41 -13.65 10.59 0.44
N ASN A 42 -12.66 11.37 0.89
CA ASN A 42 -11.63 10.82 1.77
C ASN A 42 -12.30 10.15 2.97
N ARG A 43 -11.90 8.92 3.25
CA ARG A 43 -12.37 8.23 4.45
C ARG A 43 -12.00 9.05 5.68
N ARG A 44 -12.97 9.31 6.54
CA ARG A 44 -12.80 10.04 7.80
C ARG A 44 -13.12 9.09 8.94
N GLY A 45 -12.32 9.15 10.00
CA GLY A 45 -12.59 8.42 11.23
C GLY A 45 -11.37 7.73 11.82
N GLN A 46 -11.51 7.27 13.05
CA GLN A 46 -10.45 6.54 13.77
C GLN A 46 -10.23 5.12 13.22
N ASP A 47 -11.21 4.60 12.48
CA ASP A 47 -11.21 3.22 11.95
C ASP A 47 -10.77 3.14 10.48
N ASN A 48 -10.14 4.20 9.95
CA ASN A 48 -9.62 4.15 8.58
C ASN A 48 -8.35 3.33 8.52
N PRO A 49 -8.29 2.27 7.71
CA PRO A 49 -7.06 1.51 7.55
C PRO A 49 -5.97 2.39 6.95
N ILE A 50 -4.78 2.26 7.49
CA ILE A 50 -3.60 2.87 6.89
C ILE A 50 -3.14 1.94 5.77
N LEU A 51 -2.98 2.50 4.58
CA LEU A 51 -2.56 1.76 3.41
C LEU A 51 -1.04 1.57 3.42
N ILE A 52 -0.57 0.48 2.81
CA ILE A 52 0.86 0.18 2.66
C ILE A 52 1.20 0.23 1.18
N PRO A 53 1.88 1.28 0.70
CA PRO A 53 2.18 1.43 -0.72
C PRO A 53 3.38 0.58 -1.14
N PHE A 54 3.21 -0.23 -2.19
CA PHE A 54 4.26 -0.98 -2.87
C PHE A 54 4.39 -0.50 -4.32
N GLY A 55 5.63 -0.35 -4.79
CA GLY A 55 5.89 0.14 -6.14
C GLY A 55 5.42 1.57 -6.35
N ASP A 56 5.10 1.94 -7.59
CA ASP A 56 4.60 3.27 -7.95
C ASP A 56 3.07 3.25 -8.01
N CYS A 57 2.41 3.90 -7.06
CA CYS A 57 0.96 3.85 -6.99
C CYS A 57 0.32 5.17 -6.57
N LEU A 58 -0.93 5.35 -6.97
CA LEU A 58 -1.79 6.44 -6.52
C LEU A 58 -2.56 5.99 -5.29
N VAL A 59 -2.26 6.60 -4.14
CA VAL A 59 -2.82 6.23 -2.83
C VAL A 59 -3.87 7.24 -2.41
N PRO A 60 -5.11 6.82 -2.11
CA PRO A 60 -6.10 7.70 -1.48
C PRO A 60 -5.68 8.00 -0.05
N CYS A 61 -5.53 9.29 0.29
CA CYS A 61 -5.06 9.71 1.60
C CYS A 61 -6.19 9.68 2.63
N ALA A 62 -5.97 9.07 3.80
CA ALA A 62 -6.93 9.08 4.90
C ALA A 62 -6.84 10.40 5.68
N GLN A 63 -7.98 11.10 5.84
CA GLN A 63 -8.02 12.33 6.63
C GLN A 63 -8.08 11.99 8.12
N VAL A 64 -7.05 12.41 8.87
CA VAL A 64 -6.92 12.15 10.31
C VAL A 64 -7.19 13.38 11.18
N TYR A 65 -7.10 14.56 10.61
CA TYR A 65 -7.37 15.82 11.31
C TYR A 65 -7.98 16.85 10.38
N ASN A 66 -8.92 17.65 10.90
CA ASN A 66 -9.58 18.72 10.16
C ASN A 66 -10.16 19.74 11.14
N ASN A 67 -9.60 20.94 11.18
CA ASN A 67 -10.09 22.00 12.03
C ASN A 67 -9.93 23.39 11.40
N VAL A 68 -10.88 24.27 11.67
CA VAL A 68 -10.80 25.70 11.37
C VAL A 68 -10.37 26.41 12.64
N ASN A 69 -9.30 27.19 12.58
CA ASN A 69 -8.78 27.94 13.73
C ASN A 69 -9.85 28.89 14.30
N ASN A 70 -10.17 28.75 15.59
CA ASN A 70 -11.20 29.56 16.27
C ASN A 70 -10.82 31.05 16.43
N TYR A 71 -9.51 31.33 16.51
CA TYR A 71 -9.01 32.70 16.65
C TYR A 71 -8.77 33.36 15.29
N ASN A 72 -8.46 32.57 14.28
CA ASN A 72 -8.24 33.04 12.92
C ASN A 72 -8.99 32.13 11.91
N THR A 73 -10.29 32.44 11.73
CA THR A 73 -11.18 31.68 10.86
C THR A 73 -10.78 31.71 9.36
N ASN A 74 -9.63 32.33 9.05
CA ASN A 74 -9.13 32.41 7.69
C ASN A 74 -8.39 31.14 7.25
N TYR A 75 -8.09 30.21 8.16
CA TYR A 75 -7.32 29.02 7.85
C TYR A 75 -8.05 27.73 8.24
N LEU A 76 -8.03 26.77 7.34
CA LEU A 76 -8.44 25.38 7.57
C LEU A 76 -7.18 24.53 7.59
N ALA A 77 -6.89 23.91 8.73
CA ALA A 77 -5.79 22.97 8.90
C ALA A 77 -6.27 21.51 8.76
N GLN A 78 -5.60 20.74 7.93
CA GLN A 78 -5.94 19.34 7.67
C GLN A 78 -4.69 18.48 7.70
N LEU A 79 -4.80 17.27 8.26
CA LEU A 79 -3.75 16.25 8.19
C LEU A 79 -4.29 14.99 7.52
N PHE A 80 -3.46 14.41 6.67
CA PHE A 80 -3.75 13.18 5.93
C PHE A 80 -2.63 12.17 6.12
N CYS A 81 -3.00 10.92 6.28
CA CYS A 81 -2.10 9.80 6.19
C CYS A 81 -2.03 9.32 4.73
N ILE A 82 -0.83 9.23 4.18
CA ILE A 82 -0.57 8.69 2.85
C ILE A 82 -0.40 7.17 2.95
N GLY A 83 0.46 6.72 3.88
CA GLY A 83 0.72 5.29 4.04
C GLY A 83 1.65 4.98 5.19
N LEU A 84 1.68 3.70 5.57
CA LEU A 84 2.54 3.16 6.59
C LEU A 84 3.94 2.87 6.02
N GLY A 85 4.96 3.26 6.76
CA GLY A 85 6.36 3.08 6.40
C GLY A 85 6.96 4.27 5.65
N GLU A 86 8.28 4.25 5.53
CA GLU A 86 9.01 5.23 4.76
C GLU A 86 8.84 4.95 3.26
N VAL A 87 8.26 5.92 2.53
CA VAL A 87 8.15 5.86 1.08
C VAL A 87 9.44 6.39 0.41
N LYS A 88 9.79 5.83 -0.75
CA LYS A 88 10.94 6.28 -1.55
C LYS A 88 10.81 7.75 -1.91
N SER A 89 9.64 8.13 -2.44
CA SER A 89 9.34 9.52 -2.82
C SER A 89 7.83 9.77 -2.88
N ILE A 90 7.46 11.03 -2.74
CA ILE A 90 6.13 11.55 -3.05
C ILE A 90 6.27 12.33 -4.35
N ASN A 91 5.58 11.92 -5.41
CA ASN A 91 5.80 12.44 -6.75
C ASN A 91 4.76 13.48 -7.14
N GLN A 92 3.52 13.35 -6.66
CA GLN A 92 2.44 14.30 -6.92
C GLN A 92 1.37 14.20 -5.83
N ILE A 93 0.71 15.30 -5.57
CA ILE A 93 -0.52 15.35 -4.77
C ILE A 93 -1.66 15.81 -5.67
N TYR A 94 -2.75 15.07 -5.62
CA TYR A 94 -3.99 15.44 -6.32
C TYR A 94 -5.05 15.84 -5.30
N ILE A 95 -5.71 16.97 -5.57
CA ILE A 95 -6.87 17.44 -4.81
C ILE A 95 -8.04 17.49 -5.80
N ASN A 96 -9.05 16.63 -5.58
CA ASN A 96 -10.19 16.46 -6.51
C ASN A 96 -9.72 16.16 -7.95
N ALA A 97 -8.75 15.26 -8.10
CA ALA A 97 -8.11 14.88 -9.36
C ALA A 97 -7.31 15.99 -10.06
N VAL A 98 -7.15 17.17 -9.44
CA VAL A 98 -6.32 18.27 -9.95
C VAL A 98 -4.93 18.18 -9.32
N PRO A 99 -3.83 18.16 -10.11
CA PRO A 99 -2.48 18.07 -9.57
C PRO A 99 -2.10 19.37 -8.84
N TYR A 100 -1.44 19.24 -7.70
CA TYR A 100 -0.92 20.37 -6.93
C TYR A 100 0.38 20.90 -7.52
N PHE A 101 1.31 20.02 -7.87
CA PHE A 101 2.59 20.40 -8.47
C PHE A 101 2.50 20.41 -10.00
N ASN A 102 3.38 21.21 -10.65
CA ASN A 102 3.40 21.34 -12.09
C ASN A 102 4.01 20.12 -12.81
N ASN A 103 4.59 19.17 -12.07
CA ASN A 103 5.19 17.95 -12.61
C ASN A 103 4.93 16.76 -11.67
N THR A 104 5.24 15.56 -12.15
CA THR A 104 5.11 14.30 -11.39
C THR A 104 6.48 13.72 -10.98
N LEU A 105 7.51 14.56 -10.90
CA LEU A 105 8.82 14.16 -10.40
C LEU A 105 8.81 14.10 -8.86
N PRO A 106 9.79 13.41 -8.23
CA PRO A 106 9.92 13.38 -6.78
C PRO A 106 9.94 14.82 -6.20
N GLN A 107 9.01 15.11 -5.30
CA GLN A 107 8.89 16.42 -4.68
C GLN A 107 9.82 16.52 -3.47
N THR A 108 10.27 17.75 -3.20
CA THR A 108 11.05 18.03 -2.00
C THR A 108 10.20 17.80 -0.75
N ILE A 109 10.75 17.08 0.22
CA ILE A 109 10.09 16.88 1.51
C ILE A 109 10.19 18.18 2.33
N GLY A 110 9.09 18.54 2.97
CA GLY A 110 9.01 19.77 3.75
C GLY A 110 7.76 20.59 3.43
N TRP A 111 7.80 21.89 3.77
CA TRP A 111 6.68 22.80 3.59
C TRP A 111 6.73 23.51 2.23
N HIS A 112 5.62 23.46 1.50
CA HIS A 112 5.41 24.14 0.23
C HIS A 112 4.34 25.21 0.41
N THR A 113 4.66 26.44 0.06
CA THR A 113 3.68 27.54 0.10
C THR A 113 2.78 27.50 -1.13
N TYR A 114 1.60 28.13 -1.03
CA TYR A 114 0.66 28.24 -2.16
C TYR A 114 1.29 28.74 -3.48
N LYS A 115 2.40 29.47 -3.39
CA LYS A 115 3.13 29.97 -4.57
C LYS A 115 3.76 28.86 -5.42
N THR A 116 3.87 27.65 -4.90
CA THR A 116 4.41 26.49 -5.63
C THR A 116 3.37 25.80 -6.51
N SER A 117 2.09 26.14 -6.34
CA SER A 117 1.00 25.58 -7.13
C SER A 117 0.34 26.63 -8.01
N ALA A 118 0.24 26.33 -9.32
CA ALA A 118 -0.54 27.15 -10.24
C ALA A 118 -2.06 26.93 -10.08
N ASN A 119 -2.46 25.73 -9.62
CA ASN A 119 -3.86 25.31 -9.54
C ASN A 119 -4.53 25.67 -8.20
N PHE A 120 -3.73 25.86 -7.14
CA PHE A 120 -4.24 26.07 -5.79
C PHE A 120 -3.56 27.29 -5.12
N PRO A 121 -3.93 28.52 -5.54
CA PRO A 121 -3.25 29.76 -5.11
C PRO A 121 -3.44 30.07 -3.60
N ASN A 122 -4.33 29.36 -2.91
CA ASN A 122 -4.63 29.56 -1.49
C ASN A 122 -4.37 28.30 -0.63
N VAL A 123 -3.67 27.29 -1.17
CA VAL A 123 -3.34 26.04 -0.46
C VAL A 123 -1.86 25.91 -0.30
N SER A 124 -1.40 25.82 0.94
CA SER A 124 -0.04 25.39 1.26
C SER A 124 -0.06 23.96 1.77
N LEU A 125 1.01 23.21 1.50
CA LEU A 125 1.11 21.83 1.96
C LEU A 125 2.47 21.49 2.55
N GLY A 126 2.47 20.51 3.45
CA GLY A 126 3.67 19.94 4.04
C GLY A 126 3.75 18.45 3.74
N LEU A 127 4.92 17.96 3.36
CA LEU A 127 5.18 16.56 3.04
C LEU A 127 6.14 15.92 4.01
N LYS A 128 5.83 14.72 4.48
CA LYS A 128 6.70 13.85 5.29
C LYS A 128 6.73 12.45 4.70
N LYS A 129 7.93 11.85 4.67
CA LYS A 129 8.16 10.55 4.02
C LYS A 129 7.76 9.35 4.86
N GLY A 130 7.54 9.51 6.16
CA GLY A 130 7.33 8.40 7.09
C GLY A 130 8.63 7.80 7.60
N LEU A 131 9.63 8.62 7.87
CA LEU A 131 10.86 8.18 8.51
C LEU A 131 10.56 7.53 9.87
N PRO A 132 11.39 6.55 10.32
CA PRO A 132 11.26 5.98 11.67
C PRO A 132 11.31 7.03 12.78
N THR A 133 11.99 8.14 12.53
CA THR A 133 12.02 9.33 13.40
C THR A 133 11.83 10.57 12.53
N GLU A 134 10.61 11.06 12.50
CA GLU A 134 10.26 12.24 11.72
C GLU A 134 10.59 13.54 12.47
N SER A 135 10.73 14.63 11.73
CA SER A 135 10.79 15.98 12.28
C SER A 135 9.49 16.34 13.01
N ALA A 136 9.52 17.38 13.84
CA ALA A 136 8.32 17.96 14.45
C ALA A 136 7.28 18.34 13.37
N MET A 137 6.01 18.47 13.78
CA MET A 137 4.96 18.99 12.91
C MET A 137 5.29 20.40 12.43
N PHE A 138 4.83 20.75 11.24
CA PHE A 138 5.04 22.07 10.65
C PHE A 138 4.40 23.17 11.50
N ASN A 139 5.15 24.24 11.76
CA ASN A 139 4.68 25.37 12.59
C ASN A 139 3.37 25.96 12.08
N GLN A 140 3.18 25.99 10.77
CA GLN A 140 1.96 26.50 10.15
C GLN A 140 0.71 25.69 10.56
N ILE A 141 0.85 24.39 10.76
CA ILE A 141 -0.24 23.55 11.26
C ILE A 141 -0.42 23.74 12.76
N ILE A 142 0.67 23.76 13.54
CA ILE A 142 0.63 23.94 15.01
C ILE A 142 -0.08 25.25 15.37
N GLN A 143 0.27 26.35 14.70
CA GLN A 143 -0.30 27.67 14.95
C GLN A 143 -1.78 27.79 14.55
N ASN A 144 -2.26 26.93 13.62
CA ASN A 144 -3.63 26.97 13.13
C ASN A 144 -4.48 25.77 13.58
N SER A 145 -4.06 25.06 14.63
CA SER A 145 -4.76 23.90 15.17
C SER A 145 -5.39 24.13 16.55
N ASP A 146 -5.43 25.36 17.03
CA ASP A 146 -5.96 25.74 18.36
C ASP A 146 -5.35 24.93 19.53
N GLY A 147 -4.09 24.49 19.37
CA GLY A 147 -3.36 23.70 20.35
C GLY A 147 -3.66 22.20 20.30
N GLU A 148 -4.54 21.73 19.42
CA GLU A 148 -4.85 20.31 19.26
C GLU A 148 -3.68 19.52 18.63
N VAL A 149 -2.91 20.16 17.74
CA VAL A 149 -1.69 19.58 17.17
C VAL A 149 -0.47 20.22 17.83
N SER A 150 0.27 19.44 18.59
CA SER A 150 1.49 19.92 19.27
C SER A 150 2.75 19.71 18.43
N ALA A 151 3.83 20.42 18.80
CA ALA A 151 5.15 20.23 18.20
C ALA A 151 5.72 18.81 18.42
N ASN A 152 5.21 18.09 19.43
CA ASN A 152 5.62 16.71 19.72
C ASN A 152 4.95 15.69 18.80
N PHE A 153 3.91 16.07 18.06
CA PHE A 153 3.29 15.20 17.06
C PHE A 153 4.20 15.13 15.83
N ARG A 154 4.71 13.95 15.51
CA ARG A 154 5.67 13.76 14.42
C ARG A 154 5.20 12.85 13.31
N ALA A 155 4.28 11.93 13.59
CA ALA A 155 3.84 10.85 12.70
C ALA A 155 5.00 9.93 12.26
N ASP A 156 5.82 9.48 13.24
CA ASP A 156 6.94 8.58 13.00
C ASP A 156 6.46 7.30 12.30
N GLY A 157 7.14 6.89 11.23
CA GLY A 157 6.80 5.72 10.45
C GLY A 157 5.55 5.85 9.56
N ILE A 158 4.99 7.05 9.41
CA ILE A 158 3.79 7.32 8.60
C ILE A 158 4.10 8.41 7.58
N ALA A 159 4.06 8.04 6.30
CA ALA A 159 4.09 9.05 5.24
C ALA A 159 2.82 9.89 5.31
N SER A 160 2.98 11.21 5.41
CA SER A 160 1.88 12.11 5.71
C SER A 160 1.91 13.40 4.91
N LEU A 161 0.73 13.99 4.78
CA LEU A 161 0.48 15.26 4.12
C LEU A 161 -0.26 16.19 5.09
N SER A 162 0.20 17.43 5.18
CA SER A 162 -0.47 18.51 5.89
C SER A 162 -0.98 19.53 4.88
N LEU A 163 -2.23 19.94 4.96
CA LEU A 163 -2.79 21.01 4.15
C LEU A 163 -3.15 22.19 5.07
N LEU A 164 -2.78 23.38 4.62
CA LEU A 164 -3.28 24.63 5.18
C LEU A 164 -3.96 25.40 4.06
N VAL A 165 -5.28 25.50 4.16
CA VAL A 165 -6.12 26.19 3.18
C VAL A 165 -6.46 27.56 3.71
N GLU A 166 -6.06 28.60 2.97
CA GLU A 166 -6.45 29.96 3.28
C GLU A 166 -7.83 30.25 2.71
N ARG A 167 -8.66 30.90 3.50
CA ARG A 167 -9.98 31.36 3.08
C ARG A 167 -9.84 32.38 1.96
N TRP A 168 -10.46 32.12 0.85
CA TRP A 168 -10.53 33.05 -0.25
C TRP A 168 -11.85 33.84 -0.19
N VAL A 169 -11.75 35.17 -0.18
CA VAL A 169 -12.91 36.07 -0.30
C VAL A 169 -12.94 36.53 -1.75
N SER A 170 -14.01 36.19 -2.46
CA SER A 170 -14.23 36.73 -3.80
C SER A 170 -14.47 38.24 -3.69
N THR A 171 -13.71 39.03 -4.45
CA THR A 171 -13.86 40.49 -4.52
C THR A 171 -15.01 40.92 -5.43
N GLY A 172 -15.82 40.00 -5.96
CA GLY A 172 -16.96 40.26 -6.82
C GLY A 172 -18.28 40.10 -6.09
N GLY A 173 -18.86 41.18 -5.58
CA GLY A 173 -20.27 41.43 -5.25
C GLY A 173 -21.00 40.55 -4.23
N ASP A 174 -20.75 39.27 -4.20
CA ASP A 174 -21.23 38.32 -3.20
C ASP A 174 -20.03 37.85 -2.38
N ASN A 175 -20.02 38.20 -1.08
CA ASN A 175 -19.00 37.76 -0.10
C ASN A 175 -19.10 36.25 0.17
N GLU A 176 -19.04 35.41 -0.86
CA GLU A 176 -18.97 33.99 -0.70
C GLU A 176 -17.61 33.57 -0.16
N ILE A 177 -17.65 33.11 1.08
CA ILE A 177 -16.52 32.45 1.73
C ILE A 177 -16.34 31.08 1.10
N ARG A 178 -15.35 30.93 0.24
CA ARG A 178 -15.02 29.63 -0.36
C ARG A 178 -13.78 29.08 0.29
N PHE A 179 -13.97 28.16 1.25
CA PHE A 179 -12.96 27.16 1.48
C PHE A 179 -13.00 26.15 0.32
N ILE A 180 -11.86 25.62 -0.08
CA ILE A 180 -11.87 24.37 -0.83
C ILE A 180 -12.74 23.41 -0.02
N ASN A 181 -13.74 22.79 -0.68
CA ASN A 181 -14.71 21.93 -0.03
C ASN A 181 -14.03 21.03 1.01
N PRO A 182 -14.42 21.03 2.29
CA PRO A 182 -13.83 20.18 3.33
C PRO A 182 -13.97 18.68 3.05
N LYS A 183 -14.73 18.30 2.02
CA LYS A 183 -14.86 16.94 1.49
C LYS A 183 -13.93 16.66 0.31
N ASN A 184 -12.81 17.36 0.19
CA ASN A 184 -11.88 17.14 -0.90
C ASN A 184 -11.34 15.71 -0.90
N LYS A 185 -11.36 15.07 -2.07
CA LYS A 185 -10.61 13.84 -2.31
C LYS A 185 -9.14 14.22 -2.47
N VAL A 186 -8.30 13.73 -1.58
CA VAL A 186 -6.85 13.92 -1.64
C VAL A 186 -6.18 12.59 -1.93
N GLU A 187 -5.34 12.56 -2.94
CA GLU A 187 -4.59 11.38 -3.37
C GLU A 187 -3.11 11.73 -3.54
N ALA A 188 -2.24 10.81 -3.23
CA ALA A 188 -0.80 10.96 -3.40
C ALA A 188 -0.25 9.92 -4.39
N LEU A 189 0.44 10.38 -5.43
CA LEU A 189 1.25 9.51 -6.28
C LEU A 189 2.60 9.32 -5.60
N VAL A 190 2.90 8.10 -5.19
CA VAL A 190 4.11 7.77 -4.43
C VAL A 190 4.90 6.65 -5.10
N SER A 191 6.20 6.64 -4.87
CA SER A 191 7.03 5.44 -5.00
C SER A 191 7.14 4.82 -3.61
N GLY A 192 6.66 3.58 -3.46
CA GLY A 192 6.34 2.95 -2.19
C GLY A 192 7.50 2.62 -1.28
N ILE A 193 7.25 1.70 -0.35
CA ILE A 193 8.19 1.32 0.71
C ILE A 193 9.37 0.49 0.18
N ALA A 194 10.46 0.44 0.98
CA ALA A 194 11.57 -0.48 0.74
C ALA A 194 11.15 -1.93 0.98
N VAL A 195 11.70 -2.85 0.20
CA VAL A 195 11.34 -4.27 0.20
C VAL A 195 12.55 -5.16 0.54
N ILE A 196 12.27 -6.39 0.98
CA ILE A 196 13.26 -7.45 1.14
C ILE A 196 13.51 -8.06 -0.24
N ASP A 197 14.75 -7.96 -0.73
CA ASP A 197 15.16 -8.65 -1.96
C ASP A 197 15.94 -9.91 -1.59
N PRO A 198 15.38 -11.11 -1.79
CA PRO A 198 16.00 -12.36 -1.38
C PRO A 198 17.30 -12.67 -2.14
N ARG A 199 17.58 -11.97 -3.23
CA ARG A 199 18.82 -12.15 -4.02
C ARG A 199 20.02 -11.45 -3.37
N THR A 200 19.76 -10.34 -2.65
CA THR A 200 20.77 -9.55 -1.94
C THR A 200 20.73 -9.77 -0.43
N ASP A 201 19.60 -10.20 0.11
CA ASP A 201 19.38 -10.56 1.50
C ASP A 201 18.76 -11.97 1.61
N PRO A 202 19.52 -13.04 1.34
CA PRO A 202 18.99 -14.42 1.34
C PRO A 202 18.57 -14.90 2.74
N ASN A 203 19.03 -14.26 3.79
CA ASN A 203 18.64 -14.53 5.17
C ASN A 203 17.44 -13.69 5.62
N CYS A 204 16.92 -12.84 4.73
CA CYS A 204 15.78 -11.96 4.98
C CYS A 204 15.94 -11.11 6.27
N LEU A 205 17.15 -10.62 6.54
CA LEU A 205 17.43 -9.75 7.70
C LEU A 205 16.57 -8.48 7.70
N GLY A 206 16.12 -8.05 6.50
CA GLY A 206 15.17 -6.96 6.32
C GLY A 206 13.81 -7.18 7.00
N ARG A 207 13.50 -8.39 7.49
CA ARG A 207 12.34 -8.68 8.31
C ARG A 207 12.37 -7.89 9.63
N ASP A 208 13.45 -7.98 10.35
CA ASP A 208 13.63 -7.40 11.68
C ASP A 208 14.39 -6.06 11.64
N ASP A 209 15.27 -5.88 10.65
CA ASP A 209 16.03 -4.65 10.43
C ASP A 209 15.63 -3.98 9.10
N LYS A 210 14.73 -3.00 9.18
CA LYS A 210 14.25 -2.26 8.00
C LYS A 210 15.36 -1.54 7.21
N SER A 211 16.53 -1.29 7.81
CA SER A 211 17.66 -0.68 7.12
C SER A 211 18.29 -1.61 6.05
N LYS A 212 18.01 -2.91 6.10
CA LYS A 212 18.44 -3.91 5.12
C LYS A 212 17.51 -4.00 3.90
N ARG A 213 16.33 -3.39 3.98
CA ARG A 213 15.39 -3.32 2.84
C ARG A 213 15.93 -2.37 1.78
N VAL A 214 15.57 -2.64 0.55
CA VAL A 214 16.08 -1.89 -0.61
C VAL A 214 14.93 -1.32 -1.44
N TRP A 215 15.21 -0.21 -2.11
CA TRP A 215 14.33 0.31 -3.17
C TRP A 215 14.86 -0.17 -4.54
N GLY A 216 15.91 0.43 -5.06
CA GLY A 216 16.52 0.08 -6.35
C GLY A 216 15.49 -0.20 -7.46
N SER A 217 15.65 -1.31 -8.16
CA SER A 217 14.67 -1.91 -9.07
C SER A 217 13.72 -2.89 -8.36
N SER A 218 14.06 -3.30 -7.14
CA SER A 218 13.37 -4.39 -6.41
C SER A 218 12.05 -3.96 -5.81
N TYR A 219 11.86 -2.67 -5.50
CA TYR A 219 10.66 -2.16 -4.81
C TYR A 219 9.36 -2.29 -5.63
N THR A 220 9.46 -2.52 -6.94
CA THR A 220 8.34 -2.84 -7.83
C THR A 220 8.30 -4.32 -8.21
N ASN A 221 9.30 -5.12 -7.82
CA ASN A 221 9.36 -6.54 -8.17
C ASN A 221 8.33 -7.33 -7.34
N PRO A 222 7.39 -8.05 -7.99
CA PRO A 222 6.32 -8.77 -7.29
C PRO A 222 6.83 -9.71 -6.19
N ALA A 223 7.88 -10.50 -6.47
CA ALA A 223 8.44 -11.44 -5.50
C ALA A 223 8.96 -10.73 -4.23
N CYS A 224 9.64 -9.60 -4.42
CA CYS A 224 10.17 -8.81 -3.30
C CYS A 224 9.03 -8.16 -2.49
N CYS A 225 7.99 -7.66 -3.16
CA CYS A 225 6.81 -7.08 -2.51
C CYS A 225 6.07 -8.14 -1.68
N ILE A 226 5.79 -9.32 -2.26
CA ILE A 226 5.12 -10.42 -1.57
C ILE A 226 5.94 -10.91 -0.38
N LEU A 227 7.24 -11.16 -0.58
CA LEU A 227 8.12 -11.61 0.49
C LEU A 227 8.14 -10.64 1.66
N THR A 228 8.21 -9.34 1.36
CA THR A 228 8.15 -8.30 2.38
C THR A 228 6.83 -8.34 3.15
N TYR A 229 5.69 -8.50 2.45
CA TYR A 229 4.39 -8.61 3.08
C TYR A 229 4.25 -9.88 3.93
N LEU A 230 4.74 -11.01 3.45
CA LEU A 230 4.69 -12.27 4.21
C LEU A 230 5.49 -12.20 5.51
N LEU A 231 6.66 -11.59 5.46
CA LEU A 231 7.61 -11.60 6.58
C LEU A 231 7.46 -10.42 7.55
N ASP A 232 6.94 -9.25 7.13
CA ASP A 232 6.86 -8.08 8.00
C ASP A 232 5.93 -8.35 9.21
N PRO A 233 6.44 -8.20 10.47
CA PRO A 233 5.65 -8.50 11.68
C PRO A 233 4.69 -7.38 12.08
N TYR A 234 4.77 -6.19 11.46
CA TYR A 234 3.98 -5.02 11.85
C TYR A 234 2.77 -4.82 10.95
N PHE A 235 2.95 -4.94 9.64
CA PHE A 235 1.88 -4.69 8.67
C PHE A 235 1.57 -5.89 7.77
N GLY A 236 2.41 -6.91 7.79
CA GLY A 236 2.27 -8.11 6.99
C GLY A 236 1.73 -9.30 7.77
N MET A 237 1.97 -10.49 7.25
CA MET A 237 1.55 -11.74 7.90
C MET A 237 2.44 -12.15 9.08
N GLY A 238 3.65 -11.59 9.19
CA GLY A 238 4.59 -11.87 10.30
C GLY A 238 5.15 -13.30 10.32
N LEU A 239 5.18 -13.98 9.16
CA LEU A 239 5.75 -15.31 9.05
C LEU A 239 7.23 -15.31 9.46
N GLN A 240 7.73 -16.46 9.90
CA GLN A 240 9.15 -16.65 10.10
C GLN A 240 9.83 -16.97 8.76
N VAL A 241 11.13 -16.71 8.67
CA VAL A 241 11.89 -16.97 7.42
C VAL A 241 11.86 -18.47 7.09
N GLU A 242 11.83 -19.32 8.11
CA GLU A 242 11.77 -20.79 8.00
C GLU A 242 10.43 -21.29 7.43
N ASP A 243 9.38 -20.47 7.46
CA ASP A 243 8.06 -20.82 6.92
C ASP A 243 7.97 -20.53 5.40
N VAL A 244 9.02 -19.99 4.80
CA VAL A 244 9.03 -19.52 3.40
C VAL A 244 10.16 -20.19 2.61
N ASP A 245 9.86 -20.70 1.43
CA ASP A 245 10.88 -21.19 0.50
C ASP A 245 11.54 -20.03 -0.26
N ILE A 246 12.57 -19.46 0.33
CA ILE A 246 13.32 -18.33 -0.23
C ILE A 246 13.82 -18.60 -1.65
N THR A 247 14.14 -19.86 -1.97
CA THR A 247 14.58 -20.25 -3.32
C THR A 247 13.53 -19.96 -4.37
N SER A 248 12.25 -20.27 -4.09
CA SER A 248 11.14 -19.99 -5.00
C SER A 248 10.98 -18.48 -5.25
N PHE A 249 11.19 -17.66 -4.20
CA PHE A 249 11.13 -16.20 -4.33
C PHE A 249 12.30 -15.63 -5.14
N ILE A 250 13.51 -16.18 -5.01
CA ILE A 250 14.66 -15.80 -5.85
C ILE A 250 14.35 -16.11 -7.32
N LEU A 251 13.80 -17.29 -7.61
CA LEU A 251 13.43 -17.68 -8.98
C LEU A 251 12.36 -16.75 -9.55
N LEU A 252 11.31 -16.48 -8.78
CA LEU A 252 10.26 -15.55 -9.20
C LEU A 252 10.81 -14.14 -9.40
N ALA A 253 11.70 -13.65 -8.51
CA ALA A 253 12.28 -12.32 -8.65
C ALA A 253 13.07 -12.17 -9.96
N ASN A 254 13.87 -13.18 -10.32
CA ASN A 254 14.61 -13.20 -11.58
C ASN A 254 13.66 -13.31 -12.79
N TYR A 255 12.61 -14.12 -12.68
CA TYR A 255 11.58 -14.24 -13.72
C TYR A 255 10.86 -12.92 -13.95
N ALA A 256 10.44 -12.26 -12.88
CA ALA A 256 9.74 -10.98 -12.94
C ALA A 256 10.61 -9.89 -13.58
N ASP A 257 11.90 -9.81 -13.24
CA ASP A 257 12.82 -8.86 -13.85
C ASP A 257 13.01 -9.14 -15.34
N ASN A 258 13.18 -10.40 -15.73
CA ASN A 258 13.31 -10.81 -17.14
C ASN A 258 12.04 -10.49 -17.97
N LYS A 259 10.88 -10.61 -17.37
CA LYS A 259 9.59 -10.29 -18.00
C LYS A 259 9.13 -8.86 -17.78
N GLN A 260 9.89 -8.05 -17.03
CA GLN A 260 9.56 -6.67 -16.64
C GLN A 260 8.21 -6.56 -15.91
N LEU A 261 7.84 -7.59 -15.14
CA LEU A 261 6.64 -7.60 -14.31
C LEU A 261 6.83 -6.68 -13.12
N LYS A 262 5.76 -5.99 -12.74
CA LYS A 262 5.78 -5.04 -11.63
C LYS A 262 4.51 -5.16 -10.80
N PHE A 263 4.68 -5.02 -9.50
CA PHE A 263 3.57 -4.76 -8.58
C PHE A 263 3.57 -3.27 -8.23
N ASN A 264 2.51 -2.58 -8.60
CA ASN A 264 2.30 -1.16 -8.35
C ASN A 264 0.92 -0.98 -7.73
N GLY A 265 0.84 -1.00 -6.41
CA GLY A 265 -0.41 -0.96 -5.70
C GLY A 265 -0.22 -0.71 -4.21
N PHE A 266 -1.29 -0.80 -3.45
CA PHE A 266 -1.23 -0.69 -2.00
C PHE A 266 -1.98 -1.85 -1.36
N VAL A 267 -1.50 -2.28 -0.20
CA VAL A 267 -2.20 -3.24 0.66
C VAL A 267 -3.11 -2.46 1.60
N ASN A 268 -4.36 -2.89 1.67
CA ASN A 268 -5.34 -2.40 2.62
C ASN A 268 -5.42 -3.39 3.80
N GLN A 269 -5.16 -2.92 5.02
CA GLN A 269 -5.22 -3.76 6.23
C GLN A 269 -6.62 -4.30 6.56
N ASP A 270 -7.69 -3.73 5.99
CA ASP A 270 -9.05 -4.26 6.14
C ASP A 270 -9.34 -5.44 5.20
N SER A 271 -8.50 -5.65 4.17
CA SER A 271 -8.63 -6.79 3.27
C SER A 271 -8.17 -8.08 3.94
N THR A 272 -8.76 -9.19 3.55
CA THR A 272 -8.31 -10.50 4.02
C THR A 272 -6.94 -10.86 3.42
N PHE A 273 -6.18 -11.69 4.12
CA PHE A 273 -4.89 -12.19 3.60
C PHE A 273 -5.05 -12.85 2.23
N GLY A 274 -6.17 -13.58 2.01
CA GLY A 274 -6.45 -14.24 0.74
C GLY A 274 -6.62 -13.27 -0.41
N GLU A 275 -7.34 -12.17 -0.21
CA GLU A 275 -7.50 -11.11 -1.21
C GLU A 275 -6.16 -10.45 -1.54
N ILE A 276 -5.38 -10.11 -0.51
CA ILE A 276 -4.07 -9.48 -0.69
C ILE A 276 -3.11 -10.42 -1.45
N LEU A 277 -3.05 -11.69 -1.07
CA LEU A 277 -2.19 -12.67 -1.76
C LEU A 277 -2.64 -12.90 -3.19
N LYS A 278 -3.94 -12.85 -3.45
CA LYS A 278 -4.48 -12.93 -4.81
C LYS A 278 -4.03 -11.75 -5.67
N ASP A 279 -4.16 -10.52 -5.16
CA ASP A 279 -3.72 -9.31 -5.88
C ASP A 279 -2.23 -9.36 -6.21
N PHE A 280 -1.42 -9.91 -5.30
CA PHE A 280 -0.01 -10.15 -5.57
C PHE A 280 0.18 -11.22 -6.66
N ALA A 281 -0.50 -12.36 -6.57
CA ALA A 281 -0.40 -13.47 -7.53
C ALA A 281 -0.80 -13.02 -8.94
N ASP A 282 -1.85 -12.23 -9.06
CA ASP A 282 -2.33 -11.65 -10.33
C ASP A 282 -1.25 -10.75 -10.98
N SER A 283 -0.36 -10.12 -10.20
CA SER A 283 0.69 -9.25 -10.73
C SER A 283 1.80 -9.97 -11.50
N PHE A 284 1.95 -11.26 -11.33
CA PHE A 284 2.95 -12.08 -12.04
C PHE A 284 2.34 -13.30 -12.76
N ASP A 285 1.00 -13.34 -12.85
CA ASP A 285 0.24 -14.44 -13.45
C ASP A 285 0.70 -15.80 -12.91
N GLY A 286 0.53 -15.99 -11.60
CA GLY A 286 1.09 -17.13 -10.91
C GLY A 286 0.33 -17.56 -9.68
N ASP A 287 0.92 -18.49 -8.95
CA ASP A 287 0.38 -19.06 -7.72
C ASP A 287 1.26 -18.76 -6.51
N ILE A 288 0.61 -18.53 -5.38
CA ILE A 288 1.19 -18.57 -4.04
C ILE A 288 0.56 -19.77 -3.35
N TYR A 289 1.35 -20.75 -2.93
CA TYR A 289 0.84 -22.01 -2.40
C TYR A 289 1.69 -22.54 -1.25
N LEU A 290 1.09 -23.48 -0.48
CA LEU A 290 1.76 -24.17 0.61
C LEU A 290 2.16 -25.57 0.16
N GLU A 291 3.44 -25.89 0.27
CA GLU A 291 3.96 -27.23 0.01
C GLU A 291 4.97 -27.64 1.08
N SER A 292 4.75 -28.80 1.67
CA SER A 292 5.60 -29.33 2.76
C SER A 292 5.77 -28.37 3.94
N GLY A 293 4.74 -27.58 4.26
CA GLY A 293 4.76 -26.59 5.33
C GLY A 293 5.43 -25.25 4.99
N LEU A 294 5.91 -25.07 3.77
CA LEU A 294 6.55 -23.86 3.30
C LEU A 294 5.65 -23.10 2.32
N VAL A 295 5.60 -21.77 2.45
CA VAL A 295 4.98 -20.90 1.46
C VAL A 295 5.92 -20.78 0.26
N LYS A 296 5.39 -21.10 -0.91
CA LYS A 296 6.10 -21.07 -2.20
C LYS A 296 5.36 -20.21 -3.21
N VAL A 297 6.12 -19.75 -4.20
CA VAL A 297 5.59 -18.96 -5.32
C VAL A 297 6.08 -19.56 -6.64
N ARG A 298 5.23 -19.48 -7.66
CA ARG A 298 5.61 -19.86 -9.04
C ARG A 298 4.82 -19.07 -10.06
N PRO A 299 5.43 -18.64 -11.17
CA PRO A 299 4.67 -18.13 -12.31
C PRO A 299 3.94 -19.28 -13.02
N ILE A 300 2.77 -19.00 -13.60
CA ILE A 300 2.10 -19.93 -14.52
C ILE A 300 2.77 -19.77 -15.89
N ASP A 301 3.79 -20.58 -16.17
CA ASP A 301 4.37 -20.63 -17.51
C ASP A 301 3.55 -21.59 -18.36
N VAL A 302 2.63 -21.05 -19.16
CA VAL A 302 1.77 -21.83 -20.06
C VAL A 302 2.59 -22.68 -21.03
N THR A 303 3.78 -22.23 -21.40
CA THR A 303 4.68 -22.96 -22.31
C THR A 303 5.26 -24.20 -21.62
N ALA A 304 5.70 -24.05 -20.35
CA ALA A 304 6.18 -25.18 -19.55
C ALA A 304 5.06 -26.16 -19.20
N SER A 305 3.85 -25.65 -18.90
CA SER A 305 2.65 -26.46 -18.67
C SER A 305 2.28 -27.32 -19.86
N LEU A 306 2.31 -26.77 -21.07
CA LEU A 306 1.97 -27.53 -22.29
C LEU A 306 3.01 -28.61 -22.61
N VAL A 307 4.29 -28.38 -22.35
CA VAL A 307 5.33 -29.40 -22.51
C VAL A 307 5.16 -30.51 -21.49
N HIS A 308 4.85 -30.21 -20.24
CA HIS A 308 4.60 -31.22 -19.20
C HIS A 308 3.35 -32.06 -19.47
N LEU A 309 2.27 -31.44 -19.94
CA LEU A 309 1.05 -32.17 -20.34
C LEU A 309 1.28 -33.10 -21.55
N ASN A 310 2.11 -32.70 -22.50
CA ASN A 310 2.35 -33.50 -23.69
C ASN A 310 3.24 -34.72 -23.46
N GLU A 311 4.26 -34.65 -22.60
CA GLU A 311 5.21 -35.78 -22.43
C GLU A 311 4.83 -36.72 -21.29
N THR A 312 4.42 -36.20 -20.14
CA THR A 312 4.16 -37.07 -18.97
C THR A 312 2.75 -37.64 -18.97
N ASN A 313 1.73 -36.82 -19.30
CA ASN A 313 0.34 -37.30 -19.29
C ASN A 313 0.00 -38.22 -20.47
N ARG A 314 0.67 -38.06 -21.61
CA ARG A 314 0.49 -38.95 -22.74
C ARG A 314 0.98 -40.38 -22.45
N LYS A 315 2.09 -40.51 -21.71
CA LYS A 315 2.60 -41.81 -21.25
C LYS A 315 1.71 -42.43 -20.18
N THR A 316 1.18 -41.65 -19.25
CA THR A 316 0.28 -42.12 -18.17
C THR A 316 -1.09 -42.53 -18.74
N MET A 317 -1.65 -41.78 -19.69
CA MET A 317 -2.91 -42.14 -20.35
C MET A 317 -2.77 -43.39 -21.24
N GLN A 318 -1.63 -43.56 -21.91
CA GLN A 318 -1.38 -44.78 -22.67
C GLN A 318 -1.21 -46.01 -21.77
N THR A 319 -0.63 -45.86 -20.59
CA THR A 319 -0.49 -46.95 -19.61
C THR A 319 -1.84 -47.34 -18.99
N LEU A 320 -2.72 -46.35 -18.72
CA LEU A 320 -4.07 -46.61 -18.21
C LEU A 320 -5.00 -47.26 -19.25
N SER A 321 -4.86 -46.96 -20.54
CA SER A 321 -5.63 -47.58 -21.61
C SER A 321 -5.20 -49.05 -21.90
N LEU A 322 -3.96 -49.40 -21.55
CA LEU A 322 -3.45 -50.78 -21.68
C LEU A 322 -3.81 -51.69 -20.48
N LEU A 323 -4.24 -51.09 -19.35
CA LEU A 323 -4.69 -51.83 -18.16
C LEU A 323 -6.22 -52.03 -18.11
N SER A 324 -6.96 -51.49 -19.07
CA SER A 324 -8.42 -51.59 -19.19
C SER A 324 -8.88 -52.54 -20.33
N THR A 325 -7.96 -53.25 -20.96
CA THR A 325 -8.20 -54.36 -21.89
C THR A 325 -7.66 -55.66 -21.31
#